data_ea25bf7087172da86423b2ab9adfd5ab
#
_entry.id   ea25bf7087172da86423b2ab9adfd5ab
#
_cell.length_a   1.000
_cell.length_b   1.000
_cell.length_c   1.000
_cell.angle_alpha   90.00
_cell.angle_beta   90.00
_cell.angle_gamma   90.00
#
_symmetry.space_group_name_H-M   'P 1'
#
loop_
_entity.id
_entity.type
_entity.pdbx_description
1 polymer ?
#
loop_
_entity_poly.entity_id
_entity_poly.type
_entity_poly.pdbx_seq_one_letter_code
_entity_poly.pdbx_strand_id
1 'polypeptide(L)'
;MDINLRDYCTADLDALGQLFYETVHTVNAVDYTPEQLDAWAPGSIDRTRWDRTLTEHFTRIAQIGDQIVGFGDLADDGYLDRLYVHRDFQHCGIATALCDALEEHARLQGVLVVETHASITARPFFEKRGYRVIREQQVERAGVWMTNYVMERKL
;
A
#
# COMPACT_ATOMS: atom_id res chain seq x y z
N MET A 1 21.71 1.28 4.87
CA MET A 1 20.54 0.50 5.31
C MET A 1 20.11 -0.37 4.14
N ASP A 2 20.24 -1.68 4.30
CA ASP A 2 19.99 -2.62 3.21
C ASP A 2 18.53 -3.07 3.23
N ILE A 3 17.78 -2.65 2.22
CA ILE A 3 16.40 -3.04 2.03
C ILE A 3 16.38 -4.32 1.19
N ASN A 4 15.84 -5.41 1.75
CA ASN A 4 15.66 -6.67 1.04
C ASN A 4 14.19 -6.85 0.68
N LEU A 5 13.90 -7.13 -0.58
CA LEU A 5 12.54 -7.42 -1.04
C LEU A 5 12.38 -8.93 -1.24
N ARG A 6 11.24 -9.46 -0.81
CA ARG A 6 10.92 -10.88 -0.97
C ARG A 6 9.44 -11.13 -1.21
N ASP A 7 9.12 -12.36 -1.59
CA ASP A 7 7.74 -12.79 -1.77
C ASP A 7 6.99 -12.88 -0.43
N TYR A 8 5.69 -12.76 -0.52
CA TYR A 8 4.76 -12.99 0.59
C TYR A 8 4.55 -14.48 0.81
N CYS A 9 4.41 -14.89 2.08
CA CYS A 9 3.83 -16.17 2.44
C CYS A 9 2.81 -15.98 3.57
N THR A 10 1.91 -16.96 3.75
CA THR A 10 0.81 -16.86 4.72
C THR A 10 1.30 -16.59 6.14
N ALA A 11 2.49 -17.07 6.49
CA ALA A 11 3.09 -16.82 7.81
C ALA A 11 3.36 -15.32 8.08
N ASP A 12 3.38 -14.48 7.04
CA ASP A 12 3.60 -13.04 7.19
C ASP A 12 2.32 -12.26 7.53
N LEU A 13 1.17 -12.89 7.42
CA LEU A 13 -0.13 -12.19 7.44
C LEU A 13 -0.32 -11.33 8.70
N ASP A 14 -0.03 -11.89 9.88
CA ASP A 14 -0.20 -11.15 11.13
C ASP A 14 0.72 -9.94 11.22
N ALA A 15 1.96 -10.09 10.78
CA ALA A 15 2.92 -8.97 10.76
C ALA A 15 2.47 -7.86 9.81
N LEU A 16 1.93 -8.22 8.63
CA LEU A 16 1.41 -7.24 7.68
C LEU A 16 0.17 -6.53 8.21
N GLY A 17 -0.73 -7.25 8.85
CA GLY A 17 -1.91 -6.67 9.49
C GLY A 17 -1.54 -5.68 10.58
N GLN A 18 -0.56 -6.00 11.40
CA GLN A 18 -0.06 -5.13 12.46
C GLN A 18 0.61 -3.87 11.88
N LEU A 19 1.45 -4.03 10.86
CA LEU A 19 2.11 -2.91 10.20
C LEU A 19 1.08 -1.97 9.57
N PHE A 20 0.09 -2.51 8.88
CA PHE A 20 -1.02 -1.75 8.31
C PHE A 20 -1.74 -0.93 9.37
N TYR A 21 -2.16 -1.56 10.47
CA TYR A 21 -2.86 -0.89 11.57
C TYR A 21 -2.03 0.26 12.14
N GLU A 22 -0.78 0.01 12.49
CA GLU A 22 0.10 1.01 13.07
C GLU A 22 0.38 2.16 12.12
N THR A 23 0.60 1.87 10.84
CA THR A 23 0.85 2.91 9.83
C THR A 23 -0.36 3.80 9.63
N VAL A 24 -1.55 3.22 9.49
CA VAL A 24 -2.79 4.00 9.32
C VAL A 24 -3.01 4.90 10.52
N HIS A 25 -2.89 4.38 11.73
CA HIS A 25 -3.19 5.12 12.96
C HIS A 25 -2.10 6.13 13.38
N THR A 26 -0.94 6.12 12.74
CA THR A 26 0.14 7.07 13.04
C THR A 26 0.43 7.98 11.86
N VAL A 27 0.83 7.43 10.72
CA VAL A 27 1.25 8.21 9.55
C VAL A 27 0.05 8.90 8.88
N ASN A 28 -1.03 8.17 8.67
CA ASN A 28 -2.24 8.71 8.02
C ASN A 28 -3.06 9.62 8.96
N ALA A 29 -2.78 9.59 10.26
CA ALA A 29 -3.50 10.40 11.24
C ALA A 29 -3.38 11.91 11.02
N VAL A 30 -2.38 12.38 10.27
CA VAL A 30 -2.23 13.79 9.95
C VAL A 30 -3.32 14.30 9.00
N ASP A 31 -3.95 13.41 8.24
CA ASP A 31 -4.90 13.76 7.18
C ASP A 31 -6.31 13.20 7.38
N TYR A 32 -6.52 12.38 8.40
CA TYR A 32 -7.80 11.71 8.66
C TYR A 32 -8.20 11.82 10.13
N THR A 33 -9.50 11.80 10.38
CA THR A 33 -10.04 11.85 11.75
C THR A 33 -9.89 10.50 12.46
N PRO A 34 -9.89 10.46 13.81
CA PRO A 34 -9.89 9.18 14.52
C PRO A 34 -10.98 8.22 14.09
N GLU A 35 -12.19 8.72 13.81
CA GLU A 35 -13.29 7.90 13.32
C GLU A 35 -12.99 7.28 11.96
N GLN A 36 -12.39 8.06 11.05
CA GLN A 36 -11.99 7.56 9.73
C GLN A 36 -10.87 6.51 9.84
N LEU A 37 -9.90 6.72 10.72
CA LEU A 37 -8.82 5.77 10.94
C LEU A 37 -9.34 4.44 11.50
N ASP A 38 -10.26 4.49 12.45
CA ASP A 38 -10.89 3.29 13.02
C ASP A 38 -11.72 2.52 12.00
N ALA A 39 -12.38 3.22 11.09
CA ALA A 39 -13.14 2.59 10.01
C ALA A 39 -12.24 1.95 8.96
N TRP A 40 -11.10 2.57 8.67
CA TRP A 40 -10.12 2.09 7.70
C TRP A 40 -9.34 0.89 8.24
N ALA A 41 -8.87 0.99 9.48
CA ALA A 41 -8.08 -0.05 10.13
C ALA A 41 -8.61 -0.32 11.55
N PRO A 42 -9.65 -1.19 11.68
CA PRO A 42 -10.37 -1.36 12.96
C PRO A 42 -9.65 -2.24 14.00
N GLY A 43 -8.43 -2.67 13.73
CA GLY A 43 -7.65 -3.46 14.68
C GLY A 43 -7.63 -4.97 14.39
N SER A 44 -8.49 -5.43 13.50
CA SER A 44 -8.44 -6.79 12.96
C SER A 44 -8.70 -6.74 11.47
N ILE A 45 -7.99 -7.57 10.72
CA ILE A 45 -8.17 -7.70 9.28
C ILE A 45 -9.07 -8.90 8.97
N ASP A 46 -9.71 -8.90 7.81
CA ASP A 46 -10.34 -10.10 7.26
C ASP A 46 -9.22 -11.01 6.76
N ARG A 47 -8.79 -11.96 7.61
CA ARG A 47 -7.62 -12.80 7.38
C ARG A 47 -7.75 -13.62 6.10
N THR A 48 -8.90 -14.20 5.87
CA THR A 48 -9.14 -15.04 4.69
C THR A 48 -9.03 -14.23 3.41
N ARG A 49 -9.65 -13.06 3.38
CA ARG A 49 -9.62 -12.17 2.21
C ARG A 49 -8.22 -11.62 1.97
N TRP A 50 -7.54 -11.16 3.01
CA TRP A 50 -6.19 -10.62 2.90
C TRP A 50 -5.20 -11.67 2.40
N ASP A 51 -5.22 -12.87 3.00
CA ASP A 51 -4.32 -13.93 2.59
C ASP A 51 -4.54 -14.33 1.12
N ARG A 52 -5.81 -14.43 0.72
CA ARG A 52 -6.16 -14.76 -0.67
C ARG A 52 -5.62 -13.69 -1.63
N THR A 53 -5.91 -12.42 -1.39
CA THR A 53 -5.49 -11.34 -2.31
C THR A 53 -3.99 -11.16 -2.33
N LEU A 54 -3.32 -11.24 -1.19
CA LEU A 54 -1.85 -11.14 -1.12
C LEU A 54 -1.18 -12.33 -1.84
N THR A 55 -1.79 -13.50 -1.81
CA THR A 55 -1.29 -14.69 -2.51
C THR A 55 -1.52 -14.59 -4.02
N GLU A 56 -2.69 -14.10 -4.44
CA GLU A 56 -3.04 -13.98 -5.86
C GLU A 56 -2.32 -12.81 -6.54
N HIS A 57 -2.12 -11.71 -5.83
CA HIS A 57 -1.40 -10.55 -6.36
C HIS A 57 0.11 -10.80 -6.39
N PHE A 58 0.81 -9.99 -7.21
CA PHE A 58 2.26 -9.87 -7.09
C PHE A 58 2.55 -9.02 -5.86
N THR A 59 3.00 -9.67 -4.80
CA THR A 59 3.22 -9.03 -3.50
C THR A 59 4.70 -9.02 -3.17
N ARG A 60 5.20 -7.85 -2.71
CA ARG A 60 6.57 -7.70 -2.23
C ARG A 60 6.56 -7.24 -0.78
N ILE A 61 7.39 -7.89 0.02
CA ILE A 61 7.65 -7.51 1.41
C ILE A 61 9.05 -6.92 1.48
N ALA A 62 9.18 -5.78 2.12
CA ALA A 62 10.46 -5.14 2.38
C ALA A 62 10.91 -5.46 3.80
N GLN A 63 12.15 -5.93 3.93
CA GLN A 63 12.79 -6.23 5.21
C GLN A 63 14.11 -5.48 5.35
N ILE A 64 14.41 -5.11 6.60
CA ILE A 64 15.73 -4.64 7.01
C ILE A 64 16.15 -5.60 8.12
N GLY A 65 17.17 -6.42 7.86
CA GLY A 65 17.49 -7.54 8.75
C GLY A 65 16.29 -8.49 8.85
N ASP A 66 15.86 -8.79 10.05
CA ASP A 66 14.71 -9.68 10.31
C ASP A 66 13.39 -8.93 10.44
N GLN A 67 13.41 -7.60 10.35
CA GLN A 67 12.22 -6.78 10.55
C GLN A 67 11.53 -6.48 9.23
N ILE A 68 10.21 -6.74 9.16
CA ILE A 68 9.37 -6.30 8.07
C ILE A 68 9.12 -4.80 8.22
N VAL A 69 9.47 -4.02 7.20
CA VAL A 69 9.37 -2.55 7.24
C VAL A 69 8.41 -1.99 6.20
N GLY A 70 7.85 -2.82 5.34
CA GLY A 70 6.87 -2.39 4.36
C GLY A 70 6.38 -3.53 3.48
N PHE A 71 5.30 -3.28 2.77
CA PHE A 71 4.80 -4.21 1.76
C PHE A 71 3.92 -3.48 0.76
N GLY A 72 3.75 -4.11 -0.40
CA GLY A 72 2.83 -3.65 -1.42
C GLY A 72 2.42 -4.79 -2.33
N ASP A 73 1.29 -4.64 -2.99
CA ASP A 73 0.79 -5.66 -3.90
C ASP A 73 0.13 -5.06 -5.14
N LEU A 74 0.25 -5.80 -6.24
CA LEU A 74 -0.21 -5.42 -7.57
C LEU A 74 -1.06 -6.54 -8.15
N ALA A 75 -2.29 -6.20 -8.56
CA ALA A 75 -3.15 -7.13 -9.28
C ALA A 75 -2.72 -7.26 -10.75
N ASP A 76 -3.16 -8.33 -11.41
CA ASP A 76 -2.77 -8.64 -12.80
C ASP A 76 -3.17 -7.56 -13.80
N ASP A 77 -4.22 -6.78 -13.51
CA ASP A 77 -4.70 -5.70 -14.37
C ASP A 77 -3.93 -4.38 -14.20
N GLY A 78 -2.95 -4.34 -13.31
CA GLY A 78 -2.16 -3.15 -13.03
C GLY A 78 -2.65 -2.31 -11.86
N TYR A 79 -3.61 -2.82 -11.08
CA TYR A 79 -4.07 -2.13 -9.88
C TYR A 79 -3.10 -2.34 -8.72
N LEU A 80 -2.46 -1.26 -8.27
CA LEU A 80 -1.62 -1.25 -7.08
C LEU A 80 -2.55 -1.08 -5.87
N ASP A 81 -2.79 -2.18 -5.16
CA ASP A 81 -3.83 -2.26 -4.14
C ASP A 81 -3.37 -1.73 -2.79
N ARG A 82 -2.22 -2.19 -2.29
CA ARG A 82 -1.69 -1.80 -0.98
C ARG A 82 -0.26 -1.32 -1.12
N LEU A 83 0.07 -0.30 -0.33
CA LEU A 83 1.45 0.17 -0.16
C LEU A 83 1.54 0.78 1.23
N TYR A 84 2.19 0.08 2.15
CA TYR A 84 2.34 0.53 3.53
C TYR A 84 3.79 0.39 3.98
N VAL A 85 4.31 1.45 4.59
CA VAL A 85 5.67 1.50 5.13
C VAL A 85 5.57 1.73 6.63
N HIS A 86 6.34 0.94 7.39
CA HIS A 86 6.39 1.02 8.84
C HIS A 86 6.63 2.45 9.32
N ARG A 87 5.91 2.86 10.36
CA ARG A 87 5.92 4.24 10.87
C ARG A 87 7.31 4.76 11.23
N ASP A 88 8.21 3.89 11.69
CA ASP A 88 9.56 4.28 12.10
C ASP A 88 10.56 4.29 10.93
N PHE A 89 10.12 3.92 9.73
CA PHE A 89 10.98 3.81 8.54
C PHE A 89 10.47 4.67 7.39
N GLN A 90 9.71 5.73 7.69
CA GLN A 90 9.26 6.68 6.69
C GLN A 90 10.45 7.44 6.10
N HIS A 91 10.35 7.85 4.83
CA HIS A 91 11.39 8.61 4.11
C HIS A 91 12.74 7.90 4.03
N CYS A 92 12.74 6.57 4.06
CA CYS A 92 13.96 5.76 3.96
C CYS A 92 14.12 5.08 2.60
N GLY A 93 13.28 5.41 1.62
CA GLY A 93 13.34 4.81 0.27
C GLY A 93 12.61 3.47 0.14
N ILE A 94 11.87 3.04 1.16
CA ILE A 94 11.18 1.74 1.14
C ILE A 94 10.01 1.75 0.16
N ALA A 95 9.18 2.80 0.17
CA ALA A 95 8.08 2.92 -0.78
C ALA A 95 8.59 2.96 -2.22
N THR A 96 9.70 3.66 -2.47
CA THR A 96 10.35 3.72 -3.77
C THR A 96 10.80 2.34 -4.22
N ALA A 97 11.47 1.58 -3.36
CA ALA A 97 11.93 0.23 -3.68
C ALA A 97 10.76 -0.71 -4.00
N LEU A 98 9.69 -0.64 -3.21
CA LEU A 98 8.49 -1.44 -3.44
C LEU A 98 7.82 -1.08 -4.76
N CYS A 99 7.60 0.20 -5.03
CA CYS A 99 6.99 0.64 -6.29
C CYS A 99 7.85 0.31 -7.51
N ASP A 100 9.18 0.42 -7.40
CA ASP A 100 10.08 0.01 -8.48
C ASP A 100 9.86 -1.46 -8.84
N ALA A 101 9.77 -2.34 -7.84
CA ALA A 101 9.57 -3.76 -8.07
C ALA A 101 8.19 -4.07 -8.65
N LEU A 102 7.14 -3.44 -8.13
CA LEU A 102 5.76 -3.64 -8.60
C LEU A 102 5.60 -3.14 -10.04
N GLU A 103 6.12 -1.97 -10.36
CA GLU A 103 6.03 -1.40 -11.71
C GLU A 103 6.86 -2.19 -12.72
N GLU A 104 8.04 -2.67 -12.33
CA GLU A 104 8.84 -3.51 -13.21
C GLU A 104 8.12 -4.81 -13.53
N HIS A 105 7.50 -5.45 -12.53
CA HIS A 105 6.68 -6.63 -12.78
C HIS A 105 5.53 -6.31 -13.74
N ALA A 106 4.85 -5.19 -13.56
CA ALA A 106 3.78 -4.76 -14.44
C ALA A 106 4.26 -4.61 -15.90
N ARG A 107 5.44 -3.98 -16.10
CA ARG A 107 6.04 -3.84 -17.43
C ARG A 107 6.30 -5.20 -18.07
N LEU A 108 6.87 -6.12 -17.32
CA LEU A 108 7.18 -7.48 -17.82
C LEU A 108 5.92 -8.27 -18.18
N GLN A 109 4.79 -7.97 -17.55
CA GLN A 109 3.49 -8.58 -17.84
C GLN A 109 2.74 -7.88 -18.97
N GLY A 110 3.29 -6.82 -19.55
CA GLY A 110 2.66 -6.07 -20.64
C GLY A 110 1.59 -5.08 -20.17
N VAL A 111 1.56 -4.76 -18.89
CA VAL A 111 0.65 -3.73 -18.34
C VAL A 111 1.12 -2.36 -18.79
N LEU A 112 0.21 -1.54 -19.33
CA LEU A 112 0.53 -0.23 -19.87
C LEU A 112 0.32 0.90 -18.87
N VAL A 113 -0.57 0.71 -17.89
CA VAL A 113 -0.94 1.75 -16.92
C VAL A 113 -1.09 1.10 -15.54
N VAL A 114 -0.45 1.67 -14.54
CA VAL A 114 -0.67 1.31 -13.13
C VAL A 114 -1.64 2.31 -12.53
N GLU A 115 -2.72 1.81 -11.94
CA GLU A 115 -3.70 2.60 -11.21
C GLU A 115 -3.58 2.33 -9.72
N THR A 116 -3.78 3.35 -8.90
CA THR A 116 -3.87 3.19 -7.45
C THR A 116 -4.91 4.15 -6.89
N HIS A 117 -5.47 3.81 -5.72
CA HIS A 117 -6.35 4.70 -4.97
C HIS A 117 -5.56 5.23 -3.78
N ALA A 118 -4.92 6.38 -3.97
CA ALA A 118 -3.99 6.94 -3.00
C ALA A 118 -4.71 7.71 -1.90
N SER A 119 -4.29 7.52 -0.65
CA SER A 119 -4.71 8.37 0.45
C SER A 119 -4.25 9.81 0.24
N ILE A 120 -4.85 10.74 0.98
CA ILE A 120 -4.40 12.14 1.02
C ILE A 120 -2.90 12.17 1.38
N THR A 121 -2.50 11.37 2.36
CA THR A 121 -1.12 11.30 2.84
C THR A 121 -0.15 10.79 1.79
N ALA A 122 -0.55 9.78 1.01
CA ALA A 122 0.32 9.14 0.02
C ALA A 122 0.37 9.89 -1.32
N ARG A 123 -0.60 10.74 -1.60
CA ARG A 123 -0.69 11.47 -2.87
C ARG A 123 0.61 12.17 -3.26
N PRO A 124 1.29 12.94 -2.39
CA PRO A 124 2.53 13.62 -2.78
C PRO A 124 3.63 12.67 -3.23
N PHE A 125 3.75 11.50 -2.59
CA PHE A 125 4.70 10.47 -2.99
C PHE A 125 4.43 9.98 -4.41
N PHE A 126 3.17 9.68 -4.72
CA PHE A 126 2.80 9.19 -6.05
C PHE A 126 2.95 10.28 -7.11
N GLU A 127 2.62 11.53 -6.80
CA GLU A 127 2.81 12.65 -7.74
C GLU A 127 4.29 12.82 -8.11
N LYS A 128 5.18 12.77 -7.13
CA LYS A 128 6.64 12.83 -7.38
C LYS A 128 7.12 11.67 -8.22
N ARG A 129 6.45 10.53 -8.14
CA ARG A 129 6.80 9.34 -8.91
C ARG A 129 6.25 9.37 -10.34
N GLY A 130 5.47 10.37 -10.70
CA GLY A 130 4.92 10.52 -12.04
C GLY A 130 3.48 10.03 -12.20
N TYR A 131 2.80 9.71 -11.10
CA TYR A 131 1.37 9.43 -11.13
C TYR A 131 0.58 10.73 -11.25
N ARG A 132 -0.54 10.67 -11.98
CA ARG A 132 -1.47 11.81 -12.13
C ARG A 132 -2.75 11.51 -11.37
N VAL A 133 -3.32 12.53 -10.75
CA VAL A 133 -4.67 12.45 -10.19
C VAL A 133 -5.68 12.43 -11.34
N ILE A 134 -6.47 11.35 -11.42
CA ILE A 134 -7.56 11.24 -12.39
C ILE A 134 -8.82 11.85 -11.78
N ARG A 135 -9.09 11.59 -10.51
CA ARG A 135 -10.19 12.22 -9.76
C ARG A 135 -10.01 12.06 -8.27
N GLU A 136 -10.57 12.98 -7.53
CA GLU A 136 -10.82 12.83 -6.10
C GLU A 136 -12.11 12.03 -5.93
N GLN A 137 -12.15 11.16 -4.92
CA GLN A 137 -13.37 10.39 -4.62
C GLN A 137 -13.61 10.28 -3.13
N GLN A 138 -14.87 10.04 -2.79
CA GLN A 138 -15.28 9.71 -1.44
C GLN A 138 -15.57 8.22 -1.38
N VAL A 139 -14.95 7.53 -0.44
CA VAL A 139 -15.15 6.10 -0.23
C VAL A 139 -15.76 5.84 1.14
N GLU A 140 -16.68 4.89 1.22
CA GLU A 140 -17.29 4.50 2.48
C GLU A 140 -16.61 3.26 3.03
N ARG A 141 -16.25 3.32 4.32
CA ARG A 141 -15.72 2.17 5.05
C ARG A 141 -16.46 2.11 6.39
N ALA A 142 -17.12 0.98 6.65
CA ALA A 142 -17.90 0.78 7.89
C ALA A 142 -18.81 1.98 8.21
N GLY A 143 -19.50 2.52 7.19
CA GLY A 143 -20.42 3.64 7.35
C GLY A 143 -19.75 5.01 7.46
N VAL A 144 -18.43 5.10 7.37
CA VAL A 144 -17.66 6.35 7.48
C VAL A 144 -17.09 6.72 6.11
N TRP A 145 -17.34 7.96 5.68
CA TRP A 145 -16.86 8.47 4.40
C TRP A 145 -15.48 9.11 4.54
N MET A 146 -14.61 8.85 3.59
CA MET A 146 -13.27 9.44 3.56
C MET A 146 -12.80 9.71 2.14
N THR A 147 -11.94 10.71 1.99
CA THR A 147 -11.41 11.13 0.71
C THR A 147 -10.17 10.31 0.34
N ASN A 148 -10.11 9.89 -0.93
CA ASN A 148 -8.86 9.45 -1.54
C ASN A 148 -8.83 9.87 -3.00
N TYR A 149 -7.77 9.49 -3.72
CA TYR A 149 -7.55 9.93 -5.10
C TYR A 149 -7.29 8.73 -6.00
N VAL A 150 -8.02 8.66 -7.10
CA VAL A 150 -7.68 7.72 -8.17
C VAL A 150 -6.51 8.34 -8.93
N MET A 151 -5.40 7.63 -8.96
CA MET A 151 -4.17 8.08 -9.63
C MET A 151 -3.68 7.00 -10.59
N GLU A 152 -3.02 7.42 -11.66
CA GLU A 152 -2.43 6.48 -12.61
C GLU A 152 -1.09 6.97 -13.15
N ARG A 153 -0.26 6.00 -13.54
CA ARG A 153 1.01 6.22 -14.22
C ARG A 153 1.08 5.34 -15.46
N LYS A 154 1.39 5.95 -16.60
CA LYS A 154 1.71 5.21 -17.82
C LYS A 154 3.13 4.67 -17.72
N LEU A 155 3.30 3.40 -18.00
CA LEU A 155 4.59 2.72 -17.95
C LEU A 155 5.39 2.86 -19.25
#